data_c5df5f8e7e8f7e1f20f7621c6e90ced0
#
_entry.id   c5df5f8e7e8f7e1f20f7621c6e90ced0
#
_cell.length_a   1.000
_cell.length_b   1.000
_cell.length_c   1.000
_cell.angle_alpha   90.00
_cell.angle_beta   90.00
_cell.angle_gamma   90.00
#
_symmetry.space_group_name_H-M   'P 1'
#
loop_
_entity.id
_entity.type
_entity.pdbx_description
1 polymer ?
#
loop_
_entity_poly.entity_id
_entity_poly.type
_entity_poly.pdbx_seq_one_letter_code
_entity_poly.pdbx_strand_id
1 'polypeptide(L)'
;MQTRSDAEEHLRIIRSLMEKATIYRAISAPVALIGGVLSLLTGCTLGWLGWRPLYRDSVHGLFNYAGTDPYKEQAIHHFHGTFMGAWLAVLIVTLAANGLFIWSDARKRGDVFLSPGMKTALRALLPSMMVGGVVTLVVGLHEFYYPQLPIVWIVCYGVGLLATSHFAPRSIGIMGWAFLLAGLLIFMVQSALLASGEQVWTERLHTFELPNGLMAGTFGLFHLIYAACTWPRRARTSDAGGTP
;
A
#
# COMPACT_ATOMS: atom_id res chain seq x y z
N MET A 1 -50.14 6.43 -5.82
CA MET A 1 -49.13 5.44 -6.26
C MET A 1 -47.71 5.98 -6.22
N GLN A 2 -47.48 7.26 -6.45
CA GLN A 2 -46.16 7.93 -6.36
C GLN A 2 -45.47 7.76 -5.00
N THR A 3 -46.18 7.95 -3.91
CA THR A 3 -45.62 7.94 -2.55
C THR A 3 -44.96 6.62 -2.10
N ARG A 4 -45.37 5.46 -2.65
CA ARG A 4 -44.77 4.17 -2.31
C ARG A 4 -43.47 3.93 -3.08
N SER A 5 -43.41 4.36 -4.33
CA SER A 5 -42.19 4.32 -5.16
C SER A 5 -41.12 5.25 -4.58
N ASP A 6 -41.52 6.45 -4.11
CA ASP A 6 -40.59 7.42 -3.51
C ASP A 6 -40.05 6.91 -2.17
N ALA A 7 -40.88 6.24 -1.36
CA ALA A 7 -40.43 5.63 -0.12
C ALA A 7 -39.44 4.47 -0.33
N GLU A 8 -39.67 3.62 -1.33
CA GLU A 8 -38.75 2.53 -1.70
C GLU A 8 -37.42 3.09 -2.23
N GLU A 9 -37.44 4.18 -3.00
CA GLU A 9 -36.24 4.87 -3.47
C GLU A 9 -35.45 5.49 -2.30
N HIS A 10 -36.12 6.17 -1.37
CA HIS A 10 -35.48 6.71 -0.16
C HIS A 10 -34.86 5.63 0.71
N LEU A 11 -35.53 4.50 0.90
CA LEU A 11 -34.98 3.35 1.63
C LEU A 11 -33.74 2.77 0.93
N ARG A 12 -33.73 2.70 -0.39
CA ARG A 12 -32.61 2.24 -1.18
C ARG A 12 -31.41 3.19 -1.04
N ILE A 13 -31.65 4.50 -1.09
CA ILE A 13 -30.63 5.53 -0.89
C ILE A 13 -30.05 5.45 0.53
N ILE A 14 -30.92 5.38 1.56
CA ILE A 14 -30.48 5.24 2.96
C ILE A 14 -29.63 3.98 3.15
N ARG A 15 -30.08 2.85 2.62
CA ARG A 15 -29.33 1.59 2.68
C ARG A 15 -27.97 1.70 2.00
N SER A 16 -27.91 2.30 0.80
CA SER A 16 -26.66 2.55 0.08
C SER A 16 -25.71 3.46 0.87
N LEU A 17 -26.24 4.50 1.52
CA LEU A 17 -25.43 5.39 2.36
C LEU A 17 -24.93 4.70 3.63
N MET A 18 -25.75 3.86 4.26
CA MET A 18 -25.34 3.06 5.41
C MET A 18 -24.28 2.01 5.04
N GLU A 19 -24.42 1.35 3.90
CA GLU A 19 -23.43 0.40 3.38
C GLU A 19 -22.10 1.11 3.09
N LYS A 20 -22.13 2.27 2.43
CA LYS A 20 -20.93 3.11 2.22
C LYS A 20 -20.29 3.55 3.53
N ALA A 21 -21.09 3.95 4.53
CA ALA A 21 -20.57 4.34 5.84
C ALA A 21 -19.89 3.18 6.59
N THR A 22 -20.34 1.95 6.38
CA THR A 22 -19.75 0.75 6.99
C THR A 22 -18.39 0.40 6.34
N ILE A 23 -18.27 0.55 5.03
CA ILE A 23 -17.01 0.34 4.30
C ILE A 23 -16.00 1.47 4.61
N TYR A 24 -16.47 2.71 4.78
CA TYR A 24 -15.63 3.86 5.16
C TYR A 24 -14.83 3.62 6.44
N ARG A 25 -15.37 2.82 7.35
CA ARG A 25 -14.73 2.48 8.63
C ARG A 25 -13.69 1.38 8.52
N ALA A 26 -13.72 0.61 7.43
CA ALA A 26 -12.75 -0.46 7.17
C ALA A 26 -11.33 0.07 6.89
N ILE A 27 -11.18 1.30 6.37
CA ILE A 27 -9.88 1.95 6.19
C ILE A 27 -9.87 3.19 7.10
N SER A 28 -9.63 2.98 8.38
CA SER A 28 -9.61 4.05 9.36
C SER A 28 -8.28 4.84 9.29
N ALA A 29 -8.34 6.15 9.56
CA ALA A 29 -7.15 7.00 9.64
C ALA A 29 -6.06 6.43 10.58
N PRO A 30 -6.36 5.84 11.77
CA PRO A 30 -5.37 5.19 12.61
C PRO A 30 -4.63 4.04 11.93
N VAL A 31 -5.32 3.21 11.15
CA VAL A 31 -4.66 2.09 10.44
C VAL A 31 -3.76 2.60 9.33
N ALA A 32 -4.21 3.62 8.58
CA ALA A 32 -3.36 4.26 7.57
C ALA A 32 -2.11 4.90 8.21
N LEU A 33 -2.26 5.50 9.40
CA LEU A 33 -1.12 6.01 10.16
C LEU A 33 -0.13 4.91 10.53
N ILE A 34 -0.62 3.78 11.07
CA ILE A 34 0.23 2.63 11.44
C ILE A 34 0.98 2.11 10.20
N GLY A 35 0.25 1.82 9.11
CA GLY A 35 0.85 1.34 7.87
C GLY A 35 1.86 2.33 7.28
N GLY A 36 1.54 3.62 7.29
CA GLY A 36 2.43 4.68 6.82
C GLY A 36 3.72 4.80 7.64
N VAL A 37 3.61 4.80 8.96
CA VAL A 37 4.78 4.85 9.86
C VAL A 37 5.65 3.60 9.71
N LEU A 38 5.05 2.41 9.71
CA LEU A 38 5.80 1.17 9.53
C LEU A 38 6.52 1.14 8.18
N SER A 39 5.86 1.57 7.10
CA SER A 39 6.46 1.64 5.77
C SER A 39 7.63 2.63 5.72
N LEU A 40 7.50 3.82 6.33
CA LEU A 40 8.59 4.78 6.41
C LEU A 40 9.76 4.23 7.24
N LEU A 41 9.50 3.69 8.41
CA LEU A 41 10.55 3.12 9.26
C LEU A 41 11.29 2.00 8.55
N THR A 42 10.56 1.06 7.92
CA THR A 42 11.17 -0.04 7.19
C THR A 42 11.97 0.46 6.00
N GLY A 43 11.41 1.34 5.17
CA GLY A 43 12.11 1.87 4.00
C GLY A 43 13.32 2.71 4.35
N CYS A 44 13.25 3.55 5.39
CA CYS A 44 14.38 4.34 5.87
C CYS A 44 15.47 3.46 6.49
N THR A 45 15.11 2.48 7.31
CA THR A 45 16.10 1.59 7.95
C THR A 45 16.82 0.71 6.94
N LEU A 46 16.09 0.08 6.02
CA LEU A 46 16.68 -0.72 4.97
C LEU A 46 17.48 0.12 3.98
N GLY A 47 16.97 1.29 3.57
CA GLY A 47 17.70 2.24 2.74
C GLY A 47 19.01 2.68 3.43
N TRP A 48 18.97 3.04 4.70
CA TRP A 48 20.17 3.43 5.47
C TRP A 48 21.17 2.28 5.63
N LEU A 49 20.70 1.04 5.83
CA LEU A 49 21.58 -0.13 5.84
C LEU A 49 22.31 -0.30 4.51
N GLY A 50 21.62 -0.03 3.37
CA GLY A 50 22.22 -0.05 2.04
C GLY A 50 23.34 0.98 1.84
N TRP A 51 23.28 2.12 2.55
CA TRP A 51 24.33 3.15 2.51
C TRP A 51 25.61 2.79 3.29
N ARG A 52 25.57 1.79 4.16
CA ARG A 52 26.76 1.42 4.93
C ARG A 52 27.84 0.84 4.02
N PRO A 53 29.12 1.28 4.18
CA PRO A 53 30.22 0.84 3.31
C PRO A 53 30.34 -0.68 3.20
N LEU A 54 30.16 -1.39 4.32
CA LEU A 54 30.23 -2.86 4.38
C LEU A 54 29.19 -3.54 3.47
N TYR A 55 28.00 -2.93 3.34
CA TYR A 55 26.90 -3.43 2.50
C TYR A 55 27.06 -2.93 1.05
N ARG A 56 27.43 -1.68 0.88
CA ARG A 56 27.63 -1.04 -0.42
C ARG A 56 28.74 -1.68 -1.22
N ASP A 57 29.88 -1.94 -0.60
CA ASP A 57 31.03 -2.56 -1.27
C ASP A 57 30.75 -4.03 -1.63
N SER A 58 29.98 -4.74 -0.79
CA SER A 58 29.53 -6.09 -1.11
C SER A 58 28.59 -6.10 -2.31
N VAL A 59 27.62 -5.17 -2.38
CA VAL A 59 26.63 -5.08 -3.45
C VAL A 59 27.25 -4.55 -4.75
N HIS A 60 28.06 -3.48 -4.71
CA HIS A 60 28.75 -2.96 -5.90
C HIS A 60 29.77 -3.98 -6.47
N GLY A 61 30.46 -4.71 -5.60
CA GLY A 61 31.31 -5.81 -6.03
C GLY A 61 30.55 -6.99 -6.66
N LEU A 62 29.29 -7.19 -6.27
CA LEU A 62 28.42 -8.26 -6.80
C LEU A 62 27.98 -8.01 -8.25
N PHE A 63 27.67 -6.75 -8.61
CA PHE A 63 27.18 -6.41 -9.95
C PHE A 63 28.30 -6.18 -10.97
N ASN A 64 29.49 -5.78 -10.52
CA ASN A 64 30.64 -5.53 -11.40
C ASN A 64 31.38 -6.79 -11.88
N TYR A 65 31.10 -7.95 -11.31
CA TYR A 65 31.73 -9.22 -11.70
C TYR A 65 30.64 -10.24 -12.05
N ALA A 66 30.28 -10.31 -13.32
CA ALA A 66 29.48 -11.42 -13.89
C ALA A 66 30.28 -12.73 -13.88
N GLY A 67 30.73 -13.17 -12.71
CA GLY A 67 31.51 -14.39 -12.53
C GLY A 67 30.85 -15.28 -11.49
N THR A 68 30.95 -16.57 -11.70
CA THR A 68 30.42 -17.73 -10.95
C THR A 68 30.93 -17.86 -9.51
N ASP A 69 30.92 -16.75 -8.73
CA ASP A 69 31.34 -16.78 -7.33
C ASP A 69 30.13 -17.12 -6.45
N PRO A 70 30.06 -18.31 -5.83
CA PRO A 70 28.93 -18.77 -5.03
C PRO A 70 28.64 -17.85 -3.81
N TYR A 71 29.63 -17.13 -3.29
CA TYR A 71 29.42 -16.19 -2.18
C TYR A 71 28.62 -14.97 -2.61
N LYS A 72 28.73 -14.57 -3.87
CA LYS A 72 27.99 -13.44 -4.44
C LYS A 72 26.53 -13.79 -4.67
N GLU A 73 26.27 -14.95 -5.22
CA GLU A 73 24.93 -15.48 -5.40
C GLU A 73 24.18 -15.56 -4.05
N GLN A 74 24.84 -16.11 -3.03
CA GLN A 74 24.28 -16.18 -1.68
C GLN A 74 23.98 -14.78 -1.08
N ALA A 75 24.83 -13.78 -1.33
CA ALA A 75 24.60 -12.43 -0.84
C ALA A 75 23.40 -11.75 -1.54
N ILE A 76 23.22 -11.98 -2.85
CA ILE A 76 22.05 -11.48 -3.61
C ILE A 76 20.77 -12.14 -3.07
N HIS A 77 20.76 -13.42 -2.86
CA HIS A 77 19.62 -14.15 -2.27
C HIS A 77 19.26 -13.60 -0.89
N HIS A 78 20.25 -13.42 -0.04
CA HIS A 78 20.03 -12.85 1.30
C HIS A 78 19.42 -11.45 1.25
N PHE A 79 19.87 -10.64 0.29
CA PHE A 79 19.40 -9.30 0.07
C PHE A 79 17.92 -9.27 -0.40
N HIS A 80 17.57 -10.07 -1.40
CA HIS A 80 16.20 -10.20 -1.89
C HIS A 80 15.27 -10.74 -0.81
N GLY A 81 15.70 -11.75 -0.09
CA GLY A 81 14.96 -12.33 1.02
C GLY A 81 14.68 -11.33 2.13
N THR A 82 15.67 -10.50 2.48
CA THR A 82 15.52 -9.44 3.50
C THR A 82 14.49 -8.38 3.07
N PHE A 83 14.58 -7.90 1.82
CA PHE A 83 13.60 -6.94 1.30
C PHE A 83 12.18 -7.53 1.30
N MET A 84 12.01 -8.68 0.67
CA MET A 84 10.70 -9.32 0.57
C MET A 84 10.13 -9.64 1.95
N GLY A 85 10.93 -10.21 2.84
CA GLY A 85 10.52 -10.55 4.19
C GLY A 85 10.08 -9.33 5.01
N ALA A 86 10.86 -8.25 4.95
CA ALA A 86 10.53 -7.01 5.67
C ALA A 86 9.23 -6.38 5.15
N TRP A 87 9.06 -6.26 3.84
CA TRP A 87 7.85 -5.64 3.27
C TRP A 87 6.61 -6.53 3.39
N LEU A 88 6.75 -7.84 3.30
CA LEU A 88 5.66 -8.77 3.62
C LEU A 88 5.28 -8.71 5.11
N ALA A 89 6.25 -8.54 6.00
CA ALA A 89 5.97 -8.34 7.43
C ALA A 89 5.18 -7.03 7.66
N VAL A 90 5.57 -5.93 7.02
CA VAL A 90 4.80 -4.67 7.07
C VAL A 90 3.36 -4.87 6.57
N LEU A 91 3.19 -5.57 5.45
CA LEU A 91 1.87 -5.89 4.89
C LEU A 91 1.04 -6.70 5.89
N ILE A 92 1.59 -7.79 6.43
CA ILE A 92 0.89 -8.67 7.37
C ILE A 92 0.49 -7.91 8.65
N VAL A 93 1.43 -7.13 9.22
CA VAL A 93 1.15 -6.34 10.43
C VAL A 93 0.06 -5.29 10.17
N THR A 94 0.12 -4.61 9.03
CA THR A 94 -0.88 -3.60 8.65
C THR A 94 -2.25 -4.24 8.41
N LEU A 95 -2.31 -5.38 7.72
CA LEU A 95 -3.56 -6.14 7.52
C LEU A 95 -4.13 -6.66 8.84
N ALA A 96 -3.29 -7.19 9.73
CA ALA A 96 -3.71 -7.64 11.04
C ALA A 96 -4.25 -6.48 11.89
N ALA A 97 -3.54 -5.36 11.93
CA ALA A 97 -4.01 -4.14 12.59
C ALA A 97 -5.38 -3.70 12.04
N ASN A 98 -5.52 -3.66 10.70
CA ASN A 98 -6.79 -3.31 10.06
C ASN A 98 -7.92 -4.27 10.46
N GLY A 99 -7.67 -5.57 10.41
CA GLY A 99 -8.62 -6.61 10.83
C GLY A 99 -9.04 -6.46 12.29
N LEU A 100 -8.08 -6.21 13.19
CA LEU A 100 -8.34 -5.99 14.62
C LEU A 100 -9.18 -4.73 14.87
N PHE A 101 -8.89 -3.63 14.17
CA PHE A 101 -9.70 -2.40 14.28
C PHE A 101 -11.15 -2.63 13.82
N ILE A 102 -11.33 -3.27 12.66
CA ILE A 102 -12.66 -3.59 12.13
C ILE A 102 -13.42 -4.51 13.10
N TRP A 103 -12.75 -5.56 13.58
CA TRP A 103 -13.35 -6.52 14.53
C TRP A 103 -13.75 -5.86 15.86
N SER A 104 -12.85 -5.04 16.43
CA SER A 104 -13.11 -4.29 17.67
C SER A 104 -14.31 -3.35 17.52
N ASP A 105 -14.39 -2.66 16.39
CA ASP A 105 -15.44 -1.69 16.11
C ASP A 105 -16.80 -2.38 15.84
N ALA A 106 -16.80 -3.49 15.11
CA ALA A 106 -17.98 -4.34 14.90
C ALA A 106 -18.50 -4.90 16.23
N ARG A 107 -17.60 -5.42 17.08
CA ARG A 107 -17.96 -5.94 18.40
C ARG A 107 -18.59 -4.90 19.31
N LYS A 108 -18.07 -3.66 19.32
CA LYS A 108 -18.64 -2.56 20.13
C LYS A 108 -20.07 -2.18 19.71
N ARG A 109 -20.46 -2.45 18.48
CA ARG A 109 -21.78 -2.13 17.93
C ARG A 109 -22.75 -3.30 17.88
N GLY A 110 -22.27 -4.51 18.16
CA GLY A 110 -23.06 -5.72 17.93
C GLY A 110 -23.25 -6.07 16.45
N ASP A 111 -22.42 -5.50 15.56
CA ASP A 111 -22.50 -5.72 14.12
C ASP A 111 -21.76 -7.00 13.69
N VAL A 112 -22.15 -7.54 12.51
CA VAL A 112 -21.43 -8.67 11.90
C VAL A 112 -20.09 -8.19 11.36
N PHE A 113 -19.01 -8.91 11.69
CA PHE A 113 -17.62 -8.59 11.28
C PHE A 113 -17.47 -8.37 9.78
N LEU A 114 -18.07 -9.24 8.96
CA LEU A 114 -18.04 -9.14 7.49
C LEU A 114 -19.41 -8.73 6.95
N SER A 115 -19.66 -7.44 6.85
CA SER A 115 -20.87 -6.92 6.21
C SER A 115 -20.92 -7.29 4.72
N PRO A 116 -22.11 -7.34 4.10
CA PRO A 116 -22.26 -7.60 2.66
C PRO A 116 -21.43 -6.65 1.80
N GLY A 117 -21.41 -5.37 2.15
CA GLY A 117 -20.60 -4.36 1.45
C GLY A 117 -19.10 -4.62 1.55
N MET A 118 -18.61 -5.04 2.72
CA MET A 118 -17.20 -5.41 2.90
C MET A 118 -16.83 -6.63 2.06
N LYS A 119 -17.69 -7.65 1.98
CA LYS A 119 -17.45 -8.81 1.12
C LYS A 119 -17.35 -8.40 -0.35
N THR A 120 -18.18 -7.46 -0.80
CA THR A 120 -18.14 -6.93 -2.17
C THR A 120 -16.84 -6.15 -2.42
N ALA A 121 -16.42 -5.29 -1.48
CA ALA A 121 -15.16 -4.56 -1.59
C ALA A 121 -13.95 -5.52 -1.62
N LEU A 122 -13.92 -6.55 -0.77
CA LEU A 122 -12.86 -7.57 -0.78
C LEU A 122 -12.81 -8.34 -2.10
N ARG A 123 -13.97 -8.71 -2.66
CA ARG A 123 -14.03 -9.37 -3.98
C ARG A 123 -13.51 -8.48 -5.10
N ALA A 124 -13.77 -7.17 -5.04
CA ALA A 124 -13.27 -6.21 -6.01
C ALA A 124 -11.74 -6.00 -5.90
N LEU A 125 -11.20 -6.04 -4.67
CA LEU A 125 -9.77 -5.91 -4.39
C LEU A 125 -8.96 -7.16 -4.79
N LEU A 126 -9.56 -8.35 -4.61
CA LEU A 126 -8.89 -9.65 -4.71
C LEU A 126 -8.14 -9.87 -6.04
N PRO A 127 -8.70 -9.61 -7.24
CA PRO A 127 -7.99 -9.85 -8.50
C PRO A 127 -6.67 -9.10 -8.60
N SER A 128 -6.64 -7.83 -8.20
CA SER A 128 -5.44 -7.00 -8.21
C SER A 128 -4.38 -7.53 -7.22
N MET A 129 -4.80 -7.94 -6.03
CA MET A 129 -3.90 -8.51 -5.03
C MET A 129 -3.37 -9.89 -5.46
N MET A 130 -4.18 -10.70 -6.14
CA MET A 130 -3.73 -11.98 -6.70
C MET A 130 -2.65 -11.77 -7.75
N VAL A 131 -2.82 -10.81 -8.67
CA VAL A 131 -1.78 -10.49 -9.67
C VAL A 131 -0.48 -10.10 -8.97
N GLY A 132 -0.53 -9.17 -8.01
CA GLY A 132 0.64 -8.77 -7.23
C GLY A 132 1.29 -9.94 -6.49
N GLY A 133 0.49 -10.82 -5.89
CA GLY A 133 0.96 -12.00 -5.18
C GLY A 133 1.62 -13.03 -6.09
N VAL A 134 1.02 -13.33 -7.25
CA VAL A 134 1.60 -14.26 -8.24
C VAL A 134 2.92 -13.71 -8.79
N VAL A 135 2.98 -12.43 -9.14
CA VAL A 135 4.23 -11.81 -9.61
C VAL A 135 5.30 -11.86 -8.51
N THR A 136 4.93 -11.60 -7.25
CA THR A 136 5.85 -11.71 -6.11
C THR A 136 6.42 -13.13 -5.98
N LEU A 137 5.56 -14.13 -6.12
CA LEU A 137 5.98 -15.53 -6.07
C LEU A 137 6.96 -15.88 -7.21
N VAL A 138 6.63 -15.48 -8.44
CA VAL A 138 7.46 -15.72 -9.62
C VAL A 138 8.81 -15.00 -9.48
N VAL A 139 8.82 -13.73 -9.07
CA VAL A 139 10.05 -12.96 -8.85
C VAL A 139 10.88 -13.57 -7.73
N GLY A 140 10.25 -14.03 -6.64
CA GLY A 140 10.94 -14.71 -5.55
C GLY A 140 11.59 -16.04 -5.94
N LEU A 141 11.05 -16.72 -6.96
CA LEU A 141 11.62 -17.97 -7.47
C LEU A 141 12.73 -17.77 -8.51
N HIS A 142 12.71 -16.67 -9.27
CA HIS A 142 13.57 -16.45 -10.42
C HIS A 142 14.54 -15.27 -10.31
N GLU A 143 14.49 -14.46 -9.25
CA GLU A 143 15.41 -13.37 -8.85
C GLU A 143 15.72 -12.26 -9.88
N PHE A 144 15.47 -12.47 -11.18
CA PHE A 144 15.85 -11.54 -12.25
C PHE A 144 15.08 -10.22 -12.30
N TYR A 145 13.88 -10.15 -11.69
CA TYR A 145 12.96 -9.01 -11.82
C TYR A 145 12.78 -8.20 -10.53
N TYR A 146 13.70 -8.34 -9.61
CA TYR A 146 13.62 -7.71 -8.29
C TYR A 146 13.37 -6.18 -8.31
N PRO A 147 14.05 -5.36 -9.13
CA PRO A 147 13.87 -3.91 -9.14
C PRO A 147 12.46 -3.47 -9.55
N GLN A 148 11.72 -4.29 -10.30
CA GLN A 148 10.37 -4.00 -10.77
C GLN A 148 9.29 -4.36 -9.73
N LEU A 149 9.62 -5.17 -8.74
CA LEU A 149 8.65 -5.66 -7.75
C LEU A 149 7.94 -4.53 -6.97
N PRO A 150 8.63 -3.49 -6.48
CA PRO A 150 7.97 -2.34 -5.87
C PRO A 150 6.94 -1.66 -6.78
N ILE A 151 7.28 -1.52 -8.07
CA ILE A 151 6.38 -0.89 -9.06
C ILE A 151 5.11 -1.73 -9.23
N VAL A 152 5.27 -3.04 -9.34
CA VAL A 152 4.12 -3.97 -9.43
C VAL A 152 3.23 -3.84 -8.19
N TRP A 153 3.80 -3.80 -7.00
CA TRP A 153 3.02 -3.63 -5.77
C TRP A 153 2.30 -2.29 -5.71
N ILE A 154 2.97 -1.19 -6.10
CA ILE A 154 2.39 0.15 -6.14
C ILE A 154 1.21 0.18 -7.11
N VAL A 155 1.38 -0.33 -8.34
CA VAL A 155 0.34 -0.36 -9.37
C VAL A 155 -0.82 -1.27 -8.96
N CYS A 156 -0.55 -2.50 -8.52
CA CYS A 156 -1.59 -3.44 -8.09
C CYS A 156 -2.39 -2.89 -6.91
N TYR A 157 -1.73 -2.25 -5.94
CA TYR A 157 -2.40 -1.60 -4.83
C TYR A 157 -3.30 -0.45 -5.30
N GLY A 158 -2.80 0.41 -6.19
CA GLY A 158 -3.57 1.50 -6.80
C GLY A 158 -4.81 1.00 -7.54
N VAL A 159 -4.67 -0.01 -8.41
CA VAL A 159 -5.79 -0.65 -9.11
C VAL A 159 -6.78 -1.26 -8.14
N GLY A 160 -6.31 -1.94 -7.10
CA GLY A 160 -7.17 -2.51 -6.06
C GLY A 160 -8.00 -1.45 -5.34
N LEU A 161 -7.39 -0.32 -4.95
CA LEU A 161 -8.12 0.79 -4.34
C LEU A 161 -9.16 1.40 -5.30
N LEU A 162 -8.81 1.55 -6.58
CA LEU A 162 -9.74 2.05 -7.60
C LEU A 162 -10.92 1.10 -7.81
N ALA A 163 -10.69 -0.21 -7.82
CA ALA A 163 -11.75 -1.21 -7.92
C ALA A 163 -12.75 -1.12 -6.74
N THR A 164 -12.27 -0.71 -5.55
CA THR A 164 -13.13 -0.51 -4.38
C THR A 164 -13.79 0.87 -4.33
N SER A 165 -13.39 1.83 -5.16
CA SER A 165 -13.83 3.22 -5.10
C SER A 165 -15.33 3.43 -5.30
N HIS A 166 -16.01 2.52 -6.00
CA HIS A 166 -17.46 2.56 -6.18
C HIS A 166 -18.23 2.34 -4.87
N PHE A 167 -17.62 1.63 -3.93
CA PHE A 167 -18.22 1.28 -2.63
C PHE A 167 -17.62 2.09 -1.49
N ALA A 168 -16.52 2.80 -1.74
CA ALA A 168 -15.72 3.50 -0.77
C ALA A 168 -15.85 5.03 -0.91
N PRO A 169 -15.40 5.83 0.08
CA PRO A 169 -15.36 7.28 -0.03
C PRO A 169 -14.41 7.75 -1.13
N ARG A 170 -14.66 8.96 -1.62
CA ARG A 170 -13.84 9.61 -2.66
C ARG A 170 -12.35 9.65 -2.31
N SER A 171 -12.01 9.76 -1.03
CA SER A 171 -10.61 9.77 -0.56
C SER A 171 -9.83 8.50 -0.93
N ILE A 172 -10.49 7.34 -0.94
CA ILE A 172 -9.88 6.06 -1.36
C ILE A 172 -9.65 6.05 -2.87
N GLY A 173 -10.59 6.57 -3.65
CA GLY A 173 -10.40 6.72 -5.10
C GLY A 173 -9.25 7.66 -5.44
N ILE A 174 -9.12 8.80 -4.75
CA ILE A 174 -7.99 9.73 -4.91
C ILE A 174 -6.67 9.03 -4.58
N MET A 175 -6.63 8.30 -3.46
CA MET A 175 -5.44 7.53 -3.07
C MET A 175 -5.11 6.45 -4.10
N GLY A 176 -6.11 5.75 -4.65
CA GLY A 176 -5.93 4.75 -5.71
C GLY A 176 -5.31 5.35 -6.97
N TRP A 177 -5.80 6.52 -7.41
CA TRP A 177 -5.20 7.26 -8.53
C TRP A 177 -3.78 7.72 -8.23
N ALA A 178 -3.50 8.21 -7.02
CA ALA A 178 -2.16 8.61 -6.61
C ALA A 178 -1.16 7.45 -6.71
N PHE A 179 -1.53 6.27 -6.20
CA PHE A 179 -0.69 5.07 -6.33
C PHE A 179 -0.51 4.62 -7.78
N LEU A 180 -1.58 4.56 -8.55
CA LEU A 180 -1.52 4.14 -9.96
C LEU A 180 -0.64 5.06 -10.79
N LEU A 181 -0.86 6.37 -10.71
CA LEU A 181 -0.08 7.35 -11.47
C LEU A 181 1.38 7.38 -11.01
N ALA A 182 1.65 7.30 -9.70
CA ALA A 182 3.02 7.20 -9.19
C ALA A 182 3.72 5.95 -9.72
N GLY A 183 3.07 4.78 -9.67
CA GLY A 183 3.65 3.54 -10.17
C GLY A 183 3.94 3.57 -11.66
N LEU A 184 3.02 4.10 -12.47
CA LEU A 184 3.22 4.25 -13.92
C LEU A 184 4.33 5.26 -14.24
N LEU A 185 4.39 6.40 -13.53
CA LEU A 185 5.45 7.39 -13.70
C LEU A 185 6.82 6.80 -13.35
N ILE A 186 6.92 6.10 -12.22
CA ILE A 186 8.16 5.43 -11.80
C ILE A 186 8.58 4.42 -12.88
N PHE A 187 7.65 3.62 -13.39
CA PHE A 187 7.93 2.65 -14.46
C PHE A 187 8.45 3.32 -15.73
N MET A 188 7.82 4.42 -16.17
CA MET A 188 8.26 5.18 -17.34
C MET A 188 9.66 5.77 -17.15
N VAL A 189 9.92 6.38 -15.99
CA VAL A 189 11.24 6.96 -15.67
C VAL A 189 12.30 5.87 -15.63
N GLN A 190 12.03 4.75 -14.94
CA GLN A 190 12.95 3.63 -14.89
C GLN A 190 13.25 3.05 -16.27
N SER A 191 12.23 2.89 -17.11
CA SER A 191 12.40 2.38 -18.48
C SER A 191 13.24 3.34 -19.35
N ALA A 192 13.02 4.65 -19.20
CA ALA A 192 13.80 5.67 -19.93
C ALA A 192 15.28 5.67 -19.48
N LEU A 193 15.54 5.56 -18.17
CA LEU A 193 16.88 5.48 -17.61
C LEU A 193 17.62 4.21 -18.06
N LEU A 194 16.94 3.08 -18.12
CA LEU A 194 17.52 1.83 -18.64
C LEU A 194 17.82 1.95 -20.14
N ALA A 195 16.95 2.60 -20.91
CA ALA A 195 17.13 2.81 -22.35
C ALA A 195 18.28 3.78 -22.68
N SER A 196 18.67 4.69 -21.74
CA SER A 196 19.82 5.59 -21.94
C SER A 196 21.16 4.86 -21.96
N GLY A 197 21.22 3.62 -21.48
CA GLY A 197 22.43 2.80 -21.45
C GLY A 197 23.50 3.26 -20.43
N GLU A 198 23.19 4.24 -19.58
CA GLU A 198 24.12 4.69 -18.55
C GLU A 198 24.26 3.65 -17.43
N GLN A 199 25.47 3.11 -17.26
CA GLN A 199 25.77 2.09 -16.25
C GLN A 199 25.43 2.54 -14.82
N VAL A 200 25.60 3.83 -14.51
CA VAL A 200 25.28 4.40 -13.20
C VAL A 200 23.83 4.16 -12.79
N TRP A 201 22.88 4.25 -13.72
CA TRP A 201 21.47 4.02 -13.45
C TRP A 201 21.15 2.53 -13.31
N THR A 202 21.79 1.70 -14.13
CA THR A 202 21.63 0.24 -14.04
C THR A 202 22.10 -0.26 -12.67
N GLU A 203 23.24 0.22 -12.19
CA GLU A 203 23.73 -0.11 -10.84
C GLU A 203 22.80 0.38 -9.74
N ARG A 204 22.33 1.63 -9.79
CA ARG A 204 21.43 2.21 -8.78
C ARG A 204 20.07 1.52 -8.71
N LEU A 205 19.52 1.07 -9.83
CA LEU A 205 18.25 0.34 -9.88
C LEU A 205 18.33 -0.99 -9.13
N HIS A 206 19.50 -1.59 -9.08
CA HIS A 206 19.73 -2.86 -8.38
C HIS A 206 20.21 -2.68 -6.93
N THR A 207 20.38 -1.44 -6.44
CA THR A 207 20.73 -1.18 -5.05
C THR A 207 19.53 -1.27 -4.10
N PHE A 208 19.80 -1.42 -2.82
CA PHE A 208 18.78 -1.48 -1.75
C PHE A 208 18.02 -0.16 -1.57
N GLU A 209 18.66 0.92 -1.94
CA GLU A 209 18.21 2.27 -1.65
C GLU A 209 16.95 2.62 -2.44
N LEU A 210 16.98 2.40 -3.76
CA LEU A 210 15.90 2.84 -4.63
C LEU A 210 14.59 2.07 -4.38
N PRO A 211 14.54 0.73 -4.36
CA PRO A 211 13.32 0.00 -4.06
C PRO A 211 12.71 0.37 -2.71
N ASN A 212 13.54 0.49 -1.66
CA ASN A 212 13.08 0.88 -0.33
C ASN A 212 12.63 2.33 -0.27
N GLY A 213 13.31 3.24 -0.97
CA GLY A 213 12.90 4.64 -1.12
C GLY A 213 11.56 4.79 -1.83
N LEU A 214 11.33 4.04 -2.91
CA LEU A 214 10.05 4.01 -3.63
C LEU A 214 8.91 3.52 -2.74
N MET A 215 9.14 2.45 -2.00
CA MET A 215 8.14 1.90 -1.07
C MET A 215 7.86 2.87 0.09
N ALA A 216 8.88 3.48 0.69
CA ALA A 216 8.71 4.50 1.73
C ALA A 216 7.97 5.74 1.21
N GLY A 217 8.33 6.22 0.02
CA GLY A 217 7.72 7.38 -0.62
C GLY A 217 6.25 7.15 -1.03
N THR A 218 5.90 5.95 -1.42
CA THR A 218 4.51 5.62 -1.81
C THR A 218 3.71 5.08 -0.64
N PHE A 219 4.00 3.88 -0.16
CA PHE A 219 3.24 3.29 0.95
C PHE A 219 3.40 4.07 2.27
N GLY A 220 4.58 4.62 2.54
CA GLY A 220 4.79 5.44 3.72
C GLY A 220 4.06 6.78 3.61
N LEU A 221 4.50 7.64 2.69
CA LEU A 221 4.04 9.02 2.62
C LEU A 221 2.56 9.14 2.25
N PHE A 222 2.07 8.37 1.25
CA PHE A 222 0.67 8.47 0.83
C PHE A 222 -0.30 8.04 1.93
N HIS A 223 0.05 7.00 2.72
CA HIS A 223 -0.77 6.60 3.85
C HIS A 223 -0.77 7.63 4.98
N LEU A 224 0.37 8.31 5.24
CA LEU A 224 0.42 9.39 6.22
C LEU A 224 -0.39 10.60 5.78
N ILE A 225 -0.30 10.99 4.50
CA ILE A 225 -1.13 12.06 3.95
C ILE A 225 -2.61 11.69 4.06
N TYR A 226 -2.97 10.46 3.67
CA TYR A 226 -4.33 9.97 3.81
C TYR A 226 -4.82 10.02 5.25
N ALA A 227 -4.02 9.53 6.20
CA ALA A 227 -4.35 9.56 7.62
C ALA A 227 -4.57 11.01 8.11
N ALA A 228 -3.68 11.93 7.76
CA ALA A 228 -3.80 13.34 8.13
C ALA A 228 -5.06 14.00 7.56
N CYS A 229 -5.39 13.71 6.29
CA CYS A 229 -6.56 14.29 5.62
C CYS A 229 -7.89 13.68 6.10
N THR A 230 -7.89 12.42 6.55
CA THR A 230 -9.11 11.72 6.97
C THR A 230 -9.26 11.60 8.49
N TRP A 231 -8.32 12.17 9.27
CA TRP A 231 -8.41 12.15 10.72
C TRP A 231 -9.68 12.83 11.20
N PRO A 232 -10.48 12.17 12.06
CA PRO A 232 -11.73 12.75 12.53
C PRO A 232 -11.42 14.02 13.34
N ARG A 233 -11.80 15.18 12.80
CA ARG A 233 -11.76 16.44 13.56
C ARG A 233 -12.78 16.34 14.67
N ARG A 234 -12.36 16.48 15.93
CA ARG A 234 -13.30 16.66 17.06
C ARG A 234 -14.17 17.87 16.71
N ALA A 235 -15.49 17.66 16.64
CA ALA A 235 -16.42 18.78 16.60
C ALA A 235 -16.08 19.67 17.79
N ARG A 236 -15.66 20.91 17.51
CA ARG A 236 -15.57 21.93 18.55
C ARG A 236 -16.99 22.05 19.08
N THR A 237 -17.25 21.53 20.26
CA THR A 237 -18.42 21.88 21.02
C THR A 237 -18.29 23.39 21.22
N SER A 238 -19.01 24.16 20.40
CA SER A 238 -19.26 25.54 20.72
C SER A 238 -20.07 25.51 22.01
N ASP A 239 -19.40 25.78 23.12
CA ASP A 239 -20.04 26.21 24.34
C ASP A 239 -20.79 27.53 24.01
N ALA A 240 -21.96 27.35 23.41
CA ALA A 240 -23.01 28.36 23.47
C ALA A 240 -23.53 28.29 24.90
N GLY A 241 -22.72 28.78 25.83
CA GLY A 241 -23.19 29.26 27.11
C GLY A 241 -24.14 30.41 26.88
N GLY A 242 -25.35 30.10 26.54
CA GLY A 242 -26.47 31.03 26.72
C GLY A 242 -26.74 31.10 28.20
N THR A 243 -26.26 32.14 28.82
CA THR A 243 -26.73 32.59 30.13
C THR A 243 -28.07 33.29 29.93
N PRO A 244 -28.96 33.23 30.92
CA PRO A 244 -30.36 33.59 30.90
C PRO A 244 -30.63 35.07 30.71
#